data_780cec238c032373eac5dfd21ee6db66
#
_entry.id   780cec238c032373eac5dfd21ee6db66
#
_cell.length_a   1.000
_cell.length_b   1.000
_cell.length_c   1.000
_cell.angle_alpha   90.00
_cell.angle_beta   90.00
_cell.angle_gamma   90.00
#
_symmetry.space_group_name_H-M   'P 1'
#
loop_
_entity.id
_entity.type
_entity.pdbx_description
1 polymer ?
#
loop_
_entity_poly.entity_id
_entity_poly.type
_entity_poly.pdbx_seq_one_letter_code
_entity_poly.pdbx_strand_id
1 'polypeptide(L)'
;WSFELLTDHYKIDKEDLYVTVFKGSAEDNTPADEESFNYWKKFFPDEKIIYCDKKENFWEMGEYGPCGPCSEIHIDIRSKDDKNKINARDLINKDHPHIIEIWNLVFIQYNRLTDGSLKKLDNKYVDTGMGLERLCMVLQNKKSTYETDLFESLISEIEKISGSKYLED
;
A
#
# COMPACT_ATOMS: atom_id res chain seq x y z
N TRP A 1 13.42 -5.21 -5.88
CA TRP A 1 12.51 -6.13 -6.61
C TRP A 1 11.11 -5.54 -6.76
N SER A 2 10.46 -5.01 -5.70
CA SER A 2 9.11 -4.44 -5.83
C SER A 2 9.06 -3.26 -6.81
N PHE A 3 9.99 -2.31 -6.70
CA PHE A 3 10.13 -1.20 -7.64
C PHE A 3 10.37 -1.71 -9.07
N GLU A 4 11.34 -2.60 -9.27
CA GLU A 4 11.67 -3.20 -10.55
C GLU A 4 10.47 -3.93 -11.18
N LEU A 5 9.73 -4.74 -10.37
CA LEU A 5 8.55 -5.43 -10.87
C LEU A 5 7.48 -4.44 -11.36
N LEU A 6 7.20 -3.40 -10.57
CA LEU A 6 6.16 -2.43 -10.92
C LEU A 6 6.56 -1.57 -12.14
N THR A 7 7.81 -1.10 -12.18
CA THR A 7 8.24 -0.15 -13.23
C THR A 7 8.77 -0.84 -14.48
N ASP A 8 9.64 -1.86 -14.34
CA ASP A 8 10.32 -2.47 -15.46
C ASP A 8 9.50 -3.59 -16.13
N HIS A 9 8.72 -4.34 -15.34
CA HIS A 9 7.91 -5.43 -15.87
C HIS A 9 6.47 -4.99 -16.14
N TYR A 10 5.79 -4.39 -15.17
CA TYR A 10 4.40 -3.94 -15.32
C TYR A 10 4.26 -2.56 -15.99
N LYS A 11 5.36 -1.84 -16.21
CA LYS A 11 5.41 -0.54 -16.91
C LYS A 11 4.55 0.54 -16.24
N ILE A 12 4.37 0.46 -14.94
CA ILE A 12 3.74 1.51 -14.16
C ILE A 12 4.70 2.71 -14.11
N ASP A 13 4.19 3.90 -14.39
CA ASP A 13 5.00 5.11 -14.34
C ASP A 13 5.43 5.39 -12.90
N LYS A 14 6.74 5.46 -12.67
CA LYS A 14 7.30 5.81 -11.35
C LYS A 14 6.83 7.17 -10.83
N GLU A 15 6.44 8.07 -11.74
CA GLU A 15 5.94 9.38 -11.34
C GLU A 15 4.58 9.30 -10.63
N ASP A 16 3.85 8.21 -10.82
CA ASP A 16 2.58 7.96 -10.15
C ASP A 16 2.73 7.16 -8.85
N LEU A 17 3.93 6.66 -8.54
CA LEU A 17 4.20 5.88 -7.35
C LEU A 17 4.67 6.76 -6.17
N TYR A 18 4.20 6.38 -5.00
CA TYR A 18 4.56 6.94 -3.70
C TYR A 18 4.81 5.79 -2.72
N VAL A 19 5.62 6.03 -1.70
CA VAL A 19 5.89 5.01 -0.69
C VAL A 19 5.73 5.59 0.71
N THR A 20 5.25 4.76 1.62
CA THR A 20 5.17 5.10 3.03
C THR A 20 6.21 4.32 3.82
N VAL A 21 6.67 4.90 4.93
CA VAL A 21 7.57 4.26 5.87
C VAL A 21 7.15 4.59 7.31
N PHE A 22 7.48 3.73 8.24
CA PHE A 22 7.13 3.90 9.64
C PHE A 22 7.89 5.05 10.29
N LYS A 23 7.16 5.99 10.93
CA LYS A 23 7.76 7.16 11.59
C LYS A 23 8.24 6.91 13.03
N GLY A 24 8.06 5.68 13.53
CA GLY A 24 8.33 5.35 14.93
C GLY A 24 7.09 5.45 15.81
N SER A 25 7.18 4.88 17.01
CA SER A 25 6.15 4.93 18.03
C SER A 25 6.76 5.19 19.40
N ALA A 26 6.36 6.29 20.04
CA ALA A 26 6.77 6.59 21.41
C ALA A 26 6.17 5.58 22.41
N GLU A 27 4.95 5.10 22.17
CA GLU A 27 4.27 4.10 22.98
C GLU A 27 5.03 2.79 23.05
N ASP A 28 5.51 2.31 21.89
CA ASP A 28 6.28 1.07 21.78
C ASP A 28 7.79 1.28 21.92
N ASN A 29 8.22 2.52 22.17
CA ASN A 29 9.64 2.88 22.20
C ASN A 29 10.40 2.37 20.96
N THR A 30 9.80 2.47 19.79
CA THR A 30 10.38 2.07 18.51
C THR A 30 10.79 3.28 17.68
N PRO A 31 11.99 3.28 17.10
CA PRO A 31 12.45 4.37 16.25
C PRO A 31 11.74 4.38 14.89
N ALA A 32 11.87 5.48 14.16
CA ALA A 32 11.50 5.55 12.76
C ALA A 32 12.32 4.55 11.92
N ASP A 33 11.72 4.04 10.85
CA ASP A 33 12.37 3.11 9.92
C ASP A 33 13.24 3.87 8.89
N GLU A 34 14.35 4.40 9.39
CA GLU A 34 15.35 5.10 8.56
C GLU A 34 16.02 4.15 7.54
N GLU A 35 16.03 2.84 7.81
CA GLU A 35 16.59 1.85 6.89
C GLU A 35 15.76 1.80 5.60
N SER A 36 14.45 1.64 5.72
CA SER A 36 13.54 1.64 4.57
C SER A 36 13.52 2.99 3.86
N PHE A 37 13.50 4.10 4.60
CA PHE A 37 13.60 5.43 4.02
C PHE A 37 14.84 5.58 3.13
N ASN A 38 16.01 5.20 3.64
CA ASN A 38 17.26 5.29 2.89
C ASN A 38 17.36 4.32 1.71
N TYR A 39 16.67 3.16 1.77
CA TYR A 39 16.55 2.29 0.60
C TYR A 39 15.68 2.92 -0.49
N TRP A 40 14.54 3.51 -0.13
CA TRP A 40 13.64 4.17 -1.08
C TRP A 40 14.23 5.40 -1.74
N LYS A 41 15.08 6.15 -1.06
CA LYS A 41 15.82 7.29 -1.65
C LYS A 41 16.67 6.95 -2.87
N LYS A 42 16.97 5.68 -3.11
CA LYS A 42 17.66 5.23 -4.32
C LYS A 42 16.76 5.27 -5.57
N PHE A 43 15.46 5.32 -5.38
CA PHE A 43 14.45 5.22 -6.44
C PHE A 43 13.55 6.45 -6.52
N PHE A 44 13.28 7.07 -5.37
CA PHE A 44 12.35 8.19 -5.23
C PHE A 44 13.02 9.40 -4.57
N PRO A 45 12.62 10.61 -4.96
CA PRO A 45 12.95 11.81 -4.21
C PRO A 45 12.20 11.85 -2.87
N ASP A 46 12.71 12.63 -1.90
CA ASP A 46 12.21 12.64 -0.51
C ASP A 46 10.72 13.02 -0.40
N GLU A 47 10.22 13.83 -1.33
CA GLU A 47 8.80 14.22 -1.38
C GLU A 47 7.84 13.06 -1.72
N LYS A 48 8.33 11.97 -2.27
CA LYS A 48 7.55 10.76 -2.57
C LYS A 48 7.66 9.69 -1.49
N ILE A 49 8.44 9.93 -0.43
CA ILE A 49 8.60 9.01 0.71
C ILE A 49 7.93 9.65 1.92
N ILE A 50 6.91 9.04 2.47
CA ILE A 50 6.05 9.61 3.51
C ILE A 50 6.20 8.82 4.80
N TYR A 51 6.53 9.50 5.90
CA TYR A 51 6.49 8.90 7.23
C TYR A 51 5.04 8.82 7.73
N CYS A 52 4.57 7.61 8.03
CA CYS A 52 3.23 7.37 8.55
C CYS A 52 3.25 6.73 9.93
N ASP A 53 2.09 6.77 10.58
CA ASP A 53 1.88 6.28 11.94
C ASP A 53 1.96 4.75 12.04
N LYS A 54 1.98 4.27 13.29
CA LYS A 54 1.88 2.85 13.62
C LYS A 54 0.66 2.19 12.98
N LYS A 55 -0.48 2.88 12.94
CA LYS A 55 -1.72 2.37 12.35
C LYS A 55 -1.52 1.92 10.89
N GLU A 56 -0.74 2.67 10.13
CA GLU A 56 -0.53 2.42 8.69
C GLU A 56 0.76 1.62 8.43
N ASN A 57 1.86 1.95 9.13
CA ASN A 57 3.17 1.41 8.79
C ASN A 57 3.83 0.56 9.89
N PHE A 58 3.02 -0.08 10.76
CA PHE A 58 3.51 -1.10 11.67
C PHE A 58 2.57 -2.30 11.66
N TRP A 59 3.01 -3.37 11.02
CA TRP A 59 2.23 -4.60 10.88
C TRP A 59 2.34 -5.46 12.14
N GLU A 60 1.21 -5.99 12.60
CA GLU A 60 1.12 -6.93 13.72
C GLU A 60 0.25 -8.12 13.30
N MET A 61 0.71 -9.35 13.57
CA MET A 61 -0.04 -10.56 13.25
C MET A 61 -1.36 -10.65 14.04
N GLY A 62 -1.38 -10.05 15.23
CA GLY A 62 -2.52 -10.01 16.13
C GLY A 62 -2.17 -9.30 17.44
N GLU A 63 -2.89 -9.59 18.51
CA GLU A 63 -2.62 -8.97 19.83
C GLU A 63 -1.22 -9.31 20.35
N TYR A 64 -0.67 -10.44 19.94
CA TYR A 64 0.70 -10.89 20.24
C TYR A 64 1.25 -11.71 19.08
N GLY A 65 2.56 -11.81 18.99
CA GLY A 65 3.22 -12.53 17.91
C GLY A 65 4.17 -11.66 17.08
N PRO A 66 4.64 -12.17 15.93
CA PRO A 66 5.53 -11.45 15.03
C PRO A 66 4.95 -10.12 14.59
N CYS A 67 5.80 -9.08 14.60
CA CYS A 67 5.41 -7.74 14.17
C CYS A 67 6.64 -6.93 13.73
N GLY A 68 6.39 -5.79 13.11
CA GLY A 68 7.46 -4.88 12.72
C GLY A 68 7.01 -3.76 11.80
N PRO A 69 7.90 -2.81 11.52
CA PRO A 69 7.60 -1.75 10.57
C PRO A 69 7.28 -2.32 9.19
N CYS A 70 6.46 -1.62 8.46
CA CYS A 70 6.18 -1.94 7.07
C CYS A 70 6.27 -0.69 6.19
N SER A 71 6.38 -0.93 4.89
CA SER A 71 6.41 0.10 3.86
C SER A 71 5.40 -0.25 2.80
N GLU A 72 4.49 0.68 2.53
CA GLU A 72 3.47 0.51 1.52
C GLU A 72 3.86 1.21 0.24
N ILE A 73 3.45 0.64 -0.89
CA ILE A 73 3.56 1.28 -2.20
C ILE A 73 2.17 1.69 -2.63
N HIS A 74 2.00 2.98 -2.87
CA HIS A 74 0.77 3.60 -3.33
C HIS A 74 0.91 4.07 -4.77
N ILE A 75 -0.21 4.08 -5.49
CA ILE A 75 -0.29 4.65 -6.84
C ILE A 75 -1.37 5.71 -6.92
N ASP A 76 -1.06 6.79 -7.63
CA ASP A 76 -2.00 7.85 -7.99
C ASP A 76 -2.56 7.62 -9.38
N ILE A 77 -3.81 7.15 -9.47
CA ILE A 77 -4.52 6.92 -10.73
C ILE A 77 -5.47 8.07 -11.12
N ARG A 78 -5.34 9.23 -10.48
CA ARG A 78 -6.16 10.42 -10.81
C ARG A 78 -5.86 10.95 -12.21
N SER A 79 -6.76 11.77 -12.71
CA SER A 79 -6.51 12.54 -13.94
C SER A 79 -5.32 13.50 -13.78
N LYS A 80 -4.69 13.90 -14.89
CA LYS A 80 -3.60 14.89 -14.85
C LYS A 80 -4.06 16.21 -14.24
N ASP A 81 -5.29 16.63 -14.51
CA ASP A 81 -5.85 17.86 -13.96
C ASP A 81 -6.02 17.80 -12.44
N ASP A 82 -6.42 16.65 -11.90
CA ASP A 82 -6.55 16.48 -10.45
C ASP A 82 -5.19 16.35 -9.75
N LYS A 83 -4.22 15.72 -10.40
CA LYS A 83 -2.83 15.68 -9.92
C LYS A 83 -2.22 17.09 -9.81
N ASN A 84 -2.56 17.98 -10.72
CA ASN A 84 -2.10 19.37 -10.71
C ASN A 84 -2.76 20.23 -9.62
N LYS A 85 -3.95 19.87 -9.14
CA LYS A 85 -4.67 20.61 -8.09
C LYS A 85 -4.19 20.31 -6.69
N ILE A 86 -3.93 19.03 -6.39
CA ILE A 86 -3.57 18.55 -5.05
C ILE A 86 -2.46 17.52 -5.21
N ASN A 87 -1.38 17.67 -4.46
CA ASN A 87 -0.31 16.69 -4.43
C ASN A 87 -0.82 15.37 -3.84
N ALA A 88 -0.50 14.23 -4.47
CA ALA A 88 -0.90 12.91 -3.98
C ALA A 88 -0.36 12.62 -2.57
N ARG A 89 0.81 13.17 -2.21
CA ARG A 89 1.38 13.07 -0.86
C ARG A 89 0.38 13.44 0.24
N ASP A 90 -0.43 14.47 0.00
CA ASP A 90 -1.41 14.98 0.98
C ASP A 90 -2.67 14.10 1.09
N LEU A 91 -2.83 13.17 0.14
CA LEU A 91 -3.99 12.28 0.01
C LEU A 91 -3.68 10.83 0.40
N ILE A 92 -2.41 10.47 0.56
CA ILE A 92 -2.01 9.12 0.99
C ILE A 92 -2.58 8.84 2.39
N ASN A 93 -3.18 7.66 2.54
CA ASN A 93 -3.84 7.21 3.76
C ASN A 93 -4.96 8.18 4.25
N LYS A 94 -5.67 8.82 3.30
CA LYS A 94 -6.83 9.69 3.53
C LYS A 94 -8.11 9.20 2.84
N ASP A 95 -8.22 7.90 2.63
CA ASP A 95 -9.38 7.24 1.99
C ASP A 95 -9.77 7.83 0.63
N HIS A 96 -8.78 8.34 -0.13
CA HIS A 96 -9.03 8.86 -1.47
C HIS A 96 -9.18 7.70 -2.47
N PRO A 97 -10.29 7.61 -3.23
CA PRO A 97 -10.59 6.43 -4.07
C PRO A 97 -9.60 6.16 -5.20
N HIS A 98 -8.81 7.17 -5.58
CA HIS A 98 -7.84 7.08 -6.67
C HIS A 98 -6.37 7.20 -6.19
N ILE A 99 -6.12 7.16 -4.89
CA ILE A 99 -4.79 6.99 -4.30
C ILE A 99 -4.79 5.65 -3.59
N ILE A 100 -4.17 4.66 -4.20
CA ILE A 100 -4.42 3.26 -3.88
C ILE A 100 -3.14 2.61 -3.38
N GLU A 101 -3.18 2.05 -2.17
CA GLU A 101 -2.17 1.11 -1.72
C GLU A 101 -2.29 -0.17 -2.56
N ILE A 102 -1.21 -0.54 -3.25
CA ILE A 102 -1.15 -1.74 -4.08
C ILE A 102 -0.28 -2.84 -3.47
N TRP A 103 0.68 -2.50 -2.62
CA TRP A 103 1.64 -3.46 -2.07
C TRP A 103 2.12 -3.05 -0.69
N ASN A 104 2.13 -3.97 0.26
CA ASN A 104 2.72 -3.80 1.58
C ASN A 104 3.94 -4.71 1.75
N LEU A 105 5.08 -4.11 2.14
CA LEU A 105 6.35 -4.77 2.42
C LEU A 105 6.57 -4.77 3.93
N VAL A 106 6.49 -5.94 4.57
CA VAL A 106 6.54 -6.08 6.02
C VAL A 106 7.94 -6.53 6.46
N PHE A 107 8.52 -5.83 7.42
CA PHE A 107 9.85 -6.10 7.97
C PHE A 107 9.73 -6.58 9.41
N ILE A 108 9.52 -7.89 9.59
CA ILE A 108 9.33 -8.50 10.90
C ILE A 108 10.64 -8.45 11.68
N GLN A 109 10.70 -7.60 12.70
CA GLN A 109 11.88 -7.34 13.52
C GLN A 109 11.63 -7.54 15.02
N TYR A 110 10.35 -7.69 15.40
CA TYR A 110 9.90 -7.80 16.78
C TYR A 110 8.90 -8.93 16.97
N ASN A 111 8.72 -9.32 18.23
CA ASN A 111 7.62 -10.15 18.68
C ASN A 111 6.87 -9.39 19.79
N ARG A 112 5.57 -9.18 19.63
CA ARG A 112 4.69 -8.63 20.68
C ARG A 112 4.43 -9.71 21.70
N LEU A 113 4.73 -9.44 22.97
CA LEU A 113 4.50 -10.35 24.07
C LEU A 113 3.08 -10.17 24.65
N THR A 114 2.62 -11.12 25.43
CA THR A 114 1.28 -11.10 26.05
C THR A 114 1.07 -9.96 27.05
N ASP A 115 2.15 -9.36 27.57
CA ASP A 115 2.12 -8.17 28.41
C ASP A 115 2.10 -6.86 27.60
N GLY A 116 2.05 -6.93 26.27
CA GLY A 116 2.07 -5.80 25.36
C GLY A 116 3.46 -5.27 25.00
N SER A 117 4.52 -5.75 25.64
CA SER A 117 5.90 -5.31 25.33
C SER A 117 6.41 -5.88 24.01
N LEU A 118 7.37 -5.18 23.39
CA LEU A 118 8.04 -5.63 22.18
C LEU A 118 9.41 -6.25 22.52
N LYS A 119 9.59 -7.48 22.08
CA LYS A 119 10.90 -8.15 22.10
C LYS A 119 11.50 -8.12 20.71
N LYS A 120 12.69 -7.52 20.57
CA LYS A 120 13.44 -7.54 19.32
C LYS A 120 13.85 -8.97 18.95
N LEU A 121 13.71 -9.34 17.69
CA LEU A 121 14.16 -10.62 17.15
C LEU A 121 15.65 -10.59 16.83
N ASP A 122 16.31 -11.75 16.92
CA ASP A 122 17.73 -11.89 16.59
C ASP A 122 17.99 -11.74 15.08
N ASN A 123 17.00 -12.11 14.26
CA ASN A 123 17.04 -11.99 12.81
C ASN A 123 15.91 -11.10 12.33
N LYS A 124 16.11 -10.50 11.16
CA LYS A 124 15.08 -9.76 10.42
C LYS A 124 14.47 -10.67 9.37
N TYR A 125 13.15 -10.61 9.22
CA TYR A 125 12.41 -11.37 8.21
C TYR A 125 11.61 -10.40 7.35
N VAL A 126 11.36 -10.81 6.10
CA VAL A 126 10.53 -10.04 5.18
C VAL A 126 9.31 -10.88 4.82
N ASP A 127 8.16 -10.28 4.94
CA ASP A 127 6.90 -10.79 4.40
C ASP A 127 6.30 -9.73 3.49
N THR A 128 5.35 -10.11 2.64
CA THR A 128 4.72 -9.14 1.74
C THR A 128 3.33 -9.55 1.33
N GLY A 129 2.46 -8.55 1.16
CA GLY A 129 1.11 -8.71 0.63
C GLY A 129 0.84 -7.68 -0.47
N MET A 130 0.42 -8.17 -1.64
CA MET A 130 0.02 -7.32 -2.76
C MET A 130 -1.44 -7.59 -3.11
N GLY A 131 -2.24 -6.53 -3.23
CA GLY A 131 -3.66 -6.64 -3.60
C GLY A 131 -3.81 -7.02 -5.06
N LEU A 132 -4.16 -8.29 -5.34
CA LEU A 132 -4.35 -8.78 -6.71
C LEU A 132 -5.38 -7.93 -7.46
N GLU A 133 -6.52 -7.68 -6.85
CA GLU A 133 -7.63 -6.92 -7.47
C GLU A 133 -7.22 -5.47 -7.72
N ARG A 134 -6.50 -4.86 -6.77
CA ARG A 134 -5.98 -3.48 -6.92
C ARG A 134 -4.94 -3.40 -8.02
N LEU A 135 -4.01 -4.37 -8.09
CA LEU A 135 -3.03 -4.43 -9.16
C LEU A 135 -3.68 -4.63 -10.53
N CYS A 136 -4.62 -5.57 -10.66
CA CYS A 136 -5.37 -5.79 -11.90
C CYS A 136 -6.12 -4.54 -12.35
N MET A 137 -6.75 -3.82 -11.43
CA MET A 137 -7.42 -2.55 -11.71
C MET A 137 -6.45 -1.51 -12.30
N VAL A 138 -5.27 -1.37 -11.71
CA VAL A 138 -4.23 -0.45 -12.21
C VAL A 138 -3.77 -0.87 -13.61
N LEU A 139 -3.41 -2.15 -13.80
CA LEU A 139 -2.89 -2.65 -15.08
C LEU A 139 -3.92 -2.62 -16.21
N GLN A 140 -5.19 -2.77 -15.88
CA GLN A 140 -6.31 -2.68 -16.84
C GLN A 140 -6.84 -1.25 -17.01
N ASN A 141 -6.22 -0.27 -16.34
CA ASN A 141 -6.60 1.14 -16.41
C ASN A 141 -8.08 1.38 -16.02
N LYS A 142 -8.54 0.66 -14.99
CA LYS A 142 -9.90 0.75 -14.43
C LYS A 142 -9.94 1.65 -13.21
N LYS A 143 -11.13 2.12 -12.84
CA LYS A 143 -11.34 2.98 -11.66
C LYS A 143 -11.93 2.22 -10.47
N SER A 144 -12.47 1.04 -10.72
CA SER A 144 -12.99 0.12 -9.71
C SER A 144 -12.43 -1.28 -9.93
N THR A 145 -12.15 -2.01 -8.87
CA THR A 145 -11.75 -3.42 -8.93
C THR A 145 -12.83 -4.28 -9.59
N TYR A 146 -14.10 -3.90 -9.43
CA TYR A 146 -15.25 -4.61 -10.02
C TYR A 146 -15.38 -4.44 -11.55
N GLU A 147 -14.66 -3.49 -12.14
CA GLU A 147 -14.60 -3.30 -13.60
C GLU A 147 -13.53 -4.17 -14.27
N THR A 148 -12.78 -4.93 -13.50
CA THR A 148 -11.71 -5.80 -14.02
C THR A 148 -12.28 -7.13 -14.53
N ASP A 149 -11.50 -7.81 -15.39
CA ASP A 149 -11.81 -9.15 -15.87
C ASP A 149 -11.98 -10.19 -14.76
N LEU A 150 -11.40 -9.94 -13.57
CA LEU A 150 -11.60 -10.79 -12.39
C LEU A 150 -13.07 -10.89 -11.96
N PHE A 151 -13.84 -9.82 -12.15
CA PHE A 151 -15.23 -9.72 -11.69
C PHE A 151 -16.26 -9.64 -12.82
N GLU A 152 -15.83 -9.49 -14.07
CA GLU A 152 -16.72 -9.28 -15.22
C GLU A 152 -17.81 -10.34 -15.34
N SER A 153 -17.46 -11.62 -15.18
CA SER A 153 -18.42 -12.72 -15.26
C SER A 153 -19.43 -12.71 -14.10
N LEU A 154 -18.99 -12.36 -12.89
CA LEU A 154 -19.84 -12.26 -11.71
C LEU A 154 -20.80 -11.08 -11.82
N ILE A 155 -20.28 -9.91 -12.21
CA ILE A 155 -21.10 -8.71 -12.43
C ILE A 155 -22.15 -8.97 -13.52
N SER A 156 -21.77 -9.58 -14.65
CA SER A 156 -22.69 -9.91 -15.72
C SER A 156 -23.83 -10.86 -15.26
N GLU A 157 -23.53 -11.80 -14.37
CA GLU A 157 -24.56 -12.70 -13.84
C GLU A 157 -25.48 -11.99 -12.85
N ILE A 158 -24.93 -11.11 -12.00
CA ILE A 158 -25.71 -10.26 -11.09
C ILE A 158 -26.67 -9.36 -11.88
N GLU A 159 -26.20 -8.74 -12.96
CA GLU A 159 -27.05 -7.93 -13.85
C GLU A 159 -28.23 -8.72 -14.42
N LYS A 160 -27.99 -9.95 -14.88
CA LYS A 160 -29.08 -10.82 -15.40
C LYS A 160 -30.11 -11.16 -14.34
N ILE A 161 -29.65 -11.48 -13.13
CA ILE A 161 -30.54 -11.88 -12.02
C ILE A 161 -31.31 -10.69 -11.46
N SER A 162 -30.66 -9.55 -11.30
CA SER A 162 -31.26 -8.35 -10.70
C SER A 162 -32.09 -7.53 -11.68
N GLY A 163 -31.78 -7.63 -12.97
CA GLY A 163 -32.34 -6.76 -14.00
C GLY A 163 -31.77 -5.34 -14.01
N SER A 164 -30.78 -5.05 -13.15
CA SER A 164 -30.07 -3.77 -13.04
C SER A 164 -28.72 -3.84 -13.72
N LYS A 165 -28.23 -2.71 -14.22
CA LYS A 165 -26.89 -2.61 -14.80
C LYS A 165 -25.90 -2.04 -13.80
N TYR A 166 -24.66 -2.53 -13.86
CA TYR A 166 -23.57 -2.03 -13.03
C TYR A 166 -23.23 -0.58 -13.47
N LEU A 167 -23.17 0.35 -12.51
CA LEU A 167 -22.92 1.79 -12.72
C LEU A 167 -24.00 2.54 -13.53
N GLU A 168 -25.15 1.96 -13.78
CA GLU A 168 -26.33 2.70 -14.30
C GLU A 168 -27.28 3.02 -13.12
N ASP A 169 -27.59 4.31 -12.90
CA ASP A 169 -28.56 4.81 -11.93
C ASP A 169 -30.01 4.64 -12.44
#